data_e43f3e6e1388edf3876a6234d72e5f3a
#
_entry.id   e43f3e6e1388edf3876a6234d72e5f3a
#
_cell.length_a   1.000
_cell.length_b   1.000
_cell.length_c   1.000
_cell.angle_alpha   90.00
_cell.angle_beta   90.00
_cell.angle_gamma   90.00
#
_symmetry.space_group_name_H-M   'P 1'
#
loop_
_entity.id
_entity.type
_entity.pdbx_description
1 polymer ?
#
loop_
_entity_poly.entity_id
_entity_poly.type
_entity_poly.pdbx_seq_one_letter_code
_entity_poly.pdbx_strand_id
1 'polypeptide(L)'
;MSDPQGGTLKPISPARVAEELLKLRRQRAAGELDHDEYEHRFARMIGELRDRRIDGSRAEIMAVLSPLRGTGIDAADFDRLTKQLGLA
;
A
#
# COMPACT_ATOMS: atom_id res chain seq x y z
N MET A 1 -15.94 24.13 9.24
CA MET A 1 -15.33 24.04 8.76
C MET A 1 -15.20 23.35 8.01
N SER A 2 -15.57 23.38 7.59
CA SER A 2 -15.40 22.48 6.90
C SER A 2 -14.16 22.04 6.77
N ASP A 3 -14.06 21.00 6.48
CA ASP A 3 -12.82 20.51 6.23
C ASP A 3 -12.29 21.14 5.03
N PRO A 4 -11.39 21.96 5.19
CA PRO A 4 -10.83 22.64 4.07
C PRO A 4 -10.11 21.69 3.17
N GLN A 5 -9.84 20.52 3.65
CA GLN A 5 -9.21 19.66 2.82
C GLN A 5 -10.12 18.77 2.18
N GLY A 6 -11.34 19.07 2.03
CA GLY A 6 -12.33 18.25 1.43
C GLY A 6 -11.86 17.56 0.19
N GLY A 7 -11.10 18.23 -0.63
CA GLY A 7 -10.62 17.62 -1.83
C GLY A 7 -9.17 17.20 -1.79
N THR A 8 -8.54 17.35 -0.65
CA THR A 8 -7.11 17.12 -0.54
C THR A 8 -6.81 16.07 0.50
N LEU A 9 -6.21 14.98 0.08
CA LEU A 9 -5.82 13.93 0.99
C LEU A 9 -4.39 14.14 1.40
N LYS A 10 -4.10 13.88 2.68
CA LYS A 10 -2.74 14.00 3.17
C LYS A 10 -1.93 12.81 2.71
N PRO A 11 -0.66 13.03 2.35
CA PRO A 11 0.21 11.93 2.01
C PRO A 11 0.35 10.97 3.19
N ILE A 12 0.57 9.71 2.89
CA ILE A 12 0.73 8.68 3.90
C ILE A 12 2.21 8.32 4.00
N SER A 13 2.70 8.11 5.22
CA SER A 13 4.12 7.78 5.40
C SER A 13 4.44 6.38 4.87
N PRO A 14 5.68 6.15 4.41
CA PRO A 14 6.07 4.81 3.97
C PRO A 14 5.90 3.76 5.05
N ALA A 15 6.18 4.11 6.31
CA ALA A 15 6.02 3.18 7.42
C ALA A 15 4.57 2.76 7.58
N ARG A 16 3.64 3.69 7.41
CA ARG A 16 2.23 3.38 7.52
C ARG A 16 1.76 2.50 6.37
N VAL A 17 2.29 2.74 5.17
CA VAL A 17 2.00 1.89 4.01
C VAL A 17 2.46 0.47 4.31
N ALA A 18 3.66 0.31 4.87
CA ALA A 18 4.19 -1.00 5.22
C ALA A 18 3.28 -1.70 6.23
N GLU A 19 2.81 -0.98 7.25
CA GLU A 19 1.89 -1.53 8.24
C GLU A 19 0.60 -2.03 7.61
N GLU A 20 0.03 -1.24 6.70
CA GLU A 20 -1.22 -1.61 6.07
C GLU A 20 -1.06 -2.83 5.16
N LEU A 21 0.05 -2.91 4.44
CA LEU A 21 0.32 -4.06 3.59
C LEU A 21 0.50 -5.33 4.42
N LEU A 22 1.23 -5.23 5.52
CA LEU A 22 1.46 -6.37 6.40
C LEU A 22 0.16 -6.81 7.07
N LYS A 23 -0.69 -5.87 7.43
CA LYS A 23 -1.97 -6.18 8.02
C LYS A 23 -2.84 -6.97 7.03
N LEU A 24 -2.89 -6.50 5.79
CA LEU A 24 -3.66 -7.15 4.75
C LEU A 24 -3.17 -8.58 4.52
N ARG A 25 -1.86 -8.76 4.49
CA ARG A 25 -1.27 -10.07 4.33
C ARG A 25 -1.61 -10.99 5.50
N ARG A 26 -1.55 -10.47 6.73
CA ARG A 26 -1.90 -11.26 7.92
C ARG A 26 -3.36 -11.68 7.91
N GLN A 27 -4.24 -10.80 7.47
CA GLN A 27 -5.66 -11.13 7.40
C GLN A 27 -5.92 -12.27 6.42
N ARG A 28 -5.19 -12.27 5.32
CA ARG A 28 -5.32 -13.36 4.35
C ARG A 28 -4.76 -14.66 4.93
N ALA A 29 -3.60 -14.59 5.56
CA ALA A 29 -2.96 -15.77 6.13
C ALA A 29 -3.79 -16.38 7.25
N ALA A 30 -4.52 -15.54 7.99
CA ALA A 30 -5.38 -16.02 9.07
C ALA A 30 -6.74 -16.51 8.57
N GLY A 31 -7.01 -16.43 7.28
CA GLY A 31 -8.29 -16.86 6.74
C GLY A 31 -9.41 -15.86 6.92
N GLU A 32 -9.10 -14.64 7.34
CA GLU A 32 -10.11 -13.60 7.51
C GLU A 32 -10.56 -13.03 6.17
N LEU A 33 -9.71 -13.14 5.15
CA LEU A 33 -10.03 -12.72 3.80
C LEU A 33 -9.76 -13.88 2.86
N ASP A 34 -10.70 -14.17 1.97
CA ASP A 34 -10.44 -15.14 0.93
C ASP A 34 -9.67 -14.45 -0.20
N HIS A 35 -9.34 -15.19 -1.24
CA HIS A 35 -8.54 -14.66 -2.35
C HIS A 35 -9.20 -13.45 -3.01
N ASP A 36 -10.49 -13.54 -3.28
CA ASP A 36 -11.19 -12.45 -3.98
C ASP A 36 -11.27 -11.20 -3.10
N GLU A 37 -11.53 -11.38 -1.82
CA GLU A 37 -11.58 -10.25 -0.88
C GLU A 37 -10.22 -9.60 -0.76
N TYR A 38 -9.16 -10.41 -0.70
CA TYR A 38 -7.80 -9.89 -0.62
C TYR A 38 -7.46 -9.07 -1.86
N GLU A 39 -7.76 -9.61 -3.06
CA GLU A 39 -7.48 -8.92 -4.31
C GLU A 39 -8.26 -7.62 -4.40
N HIS A 40 -9.50 -7.63 -3.97
CA HIS A 40 -10.33 -6.44 -4.00
C HIS A 40 -9.77 -5.35 -3.07
N ARG A 41 -9.39 -5.72 -1.87
CA ARG A 41 -8.83 -4.78 -0.91
C ARG A 41 -7.46 -4.27 -1.34
N PHE A 42 -6.67 -5.13 -1.95
CA PHE A 42 -5.35 -4.74 -2.43
C PHE A 42 -5.47 -3.72 -3.57
N ALA A 43 -6.35 -3.96 -4.52
CA ALA A 43 -6.59 -3.03 -5.61
C ALA A 43 -7.10 -1.68 -5.10
N ARG A 44 -7.97 -1.71 -4.10
CA ARG A 44 -8.50 -0.51 -3.50
C ARG A 44 -7.41 0.28 -2.78
N MET A 45 -6.51 -0.43 -2.11
CA MET A 45 -5.38 0.21 -1.44
C MET A 45 -4.47 0.90 -2.45
N ILE A 46 -4.19 0.25 -3.58
CA ILE A 46 -3.39 0.85 -4.64
C ILE A 46 -4.03 2.14 -5.13
N GLY A 47 -5.33 2.10 -5.38
CA GLY A 47 -6.08 3.28 -5.82
C GLY A 47 -6.00 4.43 -4.82
N GLU A 48 -6.15 4.09 -3.55
CA GLU A 48 -6.08 5.08 -2.48
C GLU A 48 -4.68 5.69 -2.39
N LEU A 49 -3.65 4.88 -2.54
CA LEU A 49 -2.28 5.38 -2.49
C LEU A 49 -1.94 6.27 -3.68
N ARG A 50 -2.56 6.00 -4.83
CA ARG A 50 -2.37 6.86 -6.00
C ARG A 50 -2.99 8.23 -5.74
N ASP A 51 -4.11 8.27 -5.06
CA ASP A 51 -4.80 9.52 -4.77
C ASP A 51 -4.12 10.31 -3.65
N ARG A 52 -3.72 9.62 -2.59
CA ARG A 52 -3.11 10.26 -1.44
C ARG A 52 -1.64 10.56 -1.62
N ARG A 53 -0.96 9.72 -2.37
CA ARG A 53 0.48 9.72 -2.54
C ARG A 53 1.19 9.27 -1.27
N ILE A 54 2.37 8.72 -1.45
CA ILE A 54 3.21 8.30 -0.33
C ILE A 54 4.23 9.42 -0.09
N ASP A 55 4.35 9.82 1.17
CA ASP A 55 5.25 10.89 1.54
C ASP A 55 6.71 10.45 1.40
N GLY A 56 7.55 11.34 0.90
CA GLY A 56 8.97 11.07 0.76
C GLY A 56 9.39 10.89 -0.69
N SER A 57 10.69 10.77 -0.88
CA SER A 57 11.24 10.54 -2.20
C SER A 57 11.04 9.07 -2.58
N ARG A 58 11.18 8.79 -3.87
CA ARG A 58 11.11 7.42 -4.34
C ARG A 58 12.11 6.52 -3.60
N ALA A 59 13.33 7.01 -3.40
CA ALA A 59 14.35 6.24 -2.70
C ALA A 59 13.97 5.95 -1.25
N GLU A 60 13.39 6.95 -0.57
CA GLU A 60 12.94 6.78 0.80
C GLU A 60 11.81 5.78 0.89
N ILE A 61 10.86 5.87 -0.01
CA ILE A 61 9.73 4.96 -0.06
C ILE A 61 10.21 3.53 -0.31
N MET A 62 11.08 3.37 -1.31
CA MET A 62 11.56 2.04 -1.65
C MET A 62 12.46 1.46 -0.57
N ALA A 63 13.18 2.30 0.18
CA ALA A 63 14.00 1.83 1.29
C ALA A 63 13.15 1.15 2.36
N VAL A 64 11.93 1.64 2.57
CA VAL A 64 11.02 1.07 3.56
C VAL A 64 10.27 -0.14 3.01
N LEU A 65 9.85 -0.07 1.75
CA LEU A 65 8.99 -1.11 1.18
C LEU A 65 9.74 -2.30 0.59
N SER A 66 10.92 -2.07 0.01
CA SER A 66 11.65 -3.16 -0.65
C SER A 66 11.92 -4.37 0.24
N PRO A 67 12.24 -4.19 1.52
CA PRO A 67 12.47 -5.35 2.39
C PRO A 67 11.26 -6.28 2.53
N LEU A 68 10.07 -5.78 2.21
CA LEU A 68 8.86 -6.59 2.32
C LEU A 68 8.67 -7.54 1.14
N ARG A 69 9.36 -7.27 0.04
CA ARG A 69 9.20 -8.08 -1.18
C ARG A 69 9.65 -9.50 -0.93
N GLY A 70 8.73 -10.44 -1.09
CA GLY A 70 9.02 -11.86 -0.90
C GLY A 70 9.05 -12.31 0.55
N THR A 71 8.88 -11.39 1.50
CA THR A 71 8.86 -11.75 2.91
C THR A 71 7.50 -11.38 3.54
N GLY A 72 7.21 -10.09 3.67
CA GLY A 72 5.93 -9.64 4.22
C GLY A 72 4.85 -9.52 3.17
N ILE A 73 5.20 -9.54 1.89
CA ILE A 73 4.25 -9.44 0.81
C ILE A 73 4.79 -10.26 -0.36
N ASP A 74 3.92 -10.90 -1.12
CA ASP A 74 4.33 -11.71 -2.26
C ASP A 74 5.05 -10.84 -3.29
N ALA A 75 6.11 -11.37 -3.88
CA ALA A 75 6.89 -10.62 -4.85
C ALA A 75 6.03 -10.10 -6.01
N ALA A 76 5.10 -10.93 -6.51
CA ALA A 76 4.22 -10.51 -7.59
C ALA A 76 3.32 -9.35 -7.19
N ASP A 77 2.81 -9.38 -5.96
CA ASP A 77 1.96 -8.30 -5.45
C ASP A 77 2.77 -7.04 -5.25
N PHE A 78 3.99 -7.18 -4.75
CA PHE A 78 4.88 -6.03 -4.55
C PHE A 78 5.19 -5.37 -5.90
N ASP A 79 5.51 -6.17 -6.91
CA ASP A 79 5.85 -5.65 -8.23
C ASP A 79 4.64 -4.95 -8.85
N ARG A 80 3.45 -5.50 -8.66
CA ARG A 80 2.22 -4.86 -9.14
C ARG A 80 2.00 -3.52 -8.45
N LEU A 81 2.18 -3.47 -7.14
CA LEU A 81 2.02 -2.25 -6.36
C LEU A 81 2.97 -1.16 -6.85
N THR A 82 4.26 -1.47 -6.92
CA THR A 82 5.27 -0.48 -7.29
C THR A 82 5.09 0.00 -8.72
N LYS A 83 4.70 -0.89 -9.61
CA LYS A 83 4.45 -0.52 -10.99
C LYS A 83 3.26 0.43 -11.10
N GLN A 84 2.18 0.09 -10.40
CA GLN A 84 0.96 0.90 -10.44
C GLN A 84 1.15 2.26 -9.79
N LEU A 85 2.06 2.36 -8.83
CA LEU A 85 2.34 3.63 -8.15
C LEU A 85 3.48 4.41 -8.81
N GLY A 86 4.07 3.87 -9.87
CA GLY A 86 5.16 4.57 -10.57
C GLY A 86 6.47 4.55 -9.81
N LEU A 87 6.65 3.57 -8.93
CA LEU A 87 7.87 3.46 -8.14
C LEU A 87 8.89 2.52 -8.76
N ALA A 88 8.45 1.67 -9.65
CA ALA A 88 9.35 0.70 -10.28
C ALA A 88 10.11 1.32 -11.46
#